data_c644b6186ea75626d151c15aa8f0f063
#
_entry.id   c644b6186ea75626d151c15aa8f0f063
#
_cell.length_a   1.000
_cell.length_b   1.000
_cell.length_c   1.000
_cell.angle_alpha   90.00
_cell.angle_beta   90.00
_cell.angle_gamma   90.00
#
_symmetry.space_group_name_H-M   'P 1'
#
loop_
_entity.id
_entity.type
_entity.pdbx_description
1 polymer ?
#
loop_
_entity_poly.entity_id
_entity_poly.type
_entity_poly.pdbx_seq_one_letter_code
_entity_poly.pdbx_strand_id
1 'polypeptide(L)'
;MLEAIFLGIIQGLTEFLPISSSAHIRILGEFLPSTQDPGATFTAIMQIGTEMAVLIFFFQQIKEIMRGGKLARLIILGSIPIFMLGYLGQEYIRSNFRSLWLIAGTLIGFGILLGYLDFKGKKEKTLDNLNTRDGILYGLAQSMALIPGVSRSGATIAMGRFLGYHREDALRYSFLLAIPAVLGSGAYELFNSLSEPTNNFSLPETFAATITAFLVGYAVIAWLMKFVQTKSFMPFVIYRIALGALLLALLTSGTISA
;
A
#
# COMPACT_ATOMS: atom_id res chain seq x y z
N MET A 1 17.97 15.76 -2.33
CA MET A 1 17.29 16.12 -1.06
C MET A 1 15.85 16.58 -1.28
N LEU A 2 15.58 17.66 -2.02
CA LEU A 2 14.20 18.15 -2.23
C LEU A 2 13.30 17.09 -2.90
N GLU A 3 13.80 16.38 -3.89
CA GLU A 3 13.06 15.29 -4.55
C GLU A 3 12.74 14.14 -3.59
N ALA A 4 13.70 13.77 -2.74
CA ALA A 4 13.47 12.73 -1.74
C ALA A 4 12.36 13.13 -0.75
N ILE A 5 12.39 14.37 -0.26
CA ILE A 5 11.32 14.91 0.61
C ILE A 5 9.98 14.93 -0.13
N PHE A 6 9.96 15.36 -1.40
CA PHE A 6 8.74 15.36 -2.21
C PHE A 6 8.17 13.95 -2.38
N LEU A 7 9.03 12.96 -2.69
CA LEU A 7 8.62 11.57 -2.75
C LEU A 7 8.11 11.04 -1.41
N GLY A 8 8.72 11.48 -0.30
CA GLY A 8 8.24 11.19 1.07
C GLY A 8 6.83 11.74 1.32
N ILE A 9 6.53 12.97 0.87
CA ILE A 9 5.18 13.54 0.95
C ILE A 9 4.19 12.68 0.15
N ILE A 10 4.54 12.35 -1.11
CA ILE A 10 3.69 11.52 -1.97
C ILE A 10 3.45 10.15 -1.35
N GLN A 11 4.49 9.52 -0.82
CA GLN A 11 4.38 8.23 -0.14
C GLN A 11 3.40 8.32 1.05
N GLY A 12 3.60 9.29 1.93
CA GLY A 12 2.72 9.49 3.09
C GLY A 12 1.27 9.77 2.71
N LEU A 13 1.03 10.56 1.65
CA LEU A 13 -0.31 10.84 1.14
C LEU A 13 -0.99 9.62 0.55
N THR A 14 -0.24 8.75 -0.15
CA THR A 14 -0.83 7.72 -1.02
C THR A 14 -0.80 6.31 -0.44
N GLU A 15 0.00 6.04 0.59
CA GLU A 15 0.18 4.68 1.15
C GLU A 15 -1.11 4.11 1.74
N PHE A 16 -1.84 4.93 2.48
CA PHE A 16 -3.04 4.50 3.20
C PHE A 16 -4.30 4.62 2.37
N LEU A 17 -4.31 5.55 1.43
CA LEU A 17 -5.41 5.70 0.49
C LEU A 17 -5.44 4.50 -0.48
N PRO A 18 -6.62 4.02 -0.86
CA PRO A 18 -6.72 2.89 -1.78
C PRO A 18 -6.43 3.29 -3.24
N ILE A 19 -5.29 4.00 -3.48
CA ILE A 19 -4.90 4.59 -4.78
C ILE A 19 -3.54 4.15 -5.29
N SER A 20 -2.79 3.33 -4.53
CA SER A 20 -1.48 2.76 -4.88
C SER A 20 -0.31 3.75 -4.83
N SER A 21 0.37 3.80 -3.68
CA SER A 21 1.60 4.60 -3.50
C SER A 21 2.71 4.22 -4.48
N SER A 22 2.92 2.92 -4.72
CA SER A 22 3.91 2.42 -5.67
C SER A 22 3.66 2.90 -7.10
N ALA A 23 2.39 2.98 -7.52
CA ALA A 23 2.04 3.55 -8.82
C ALA A 23 2.41 5.04 -8.90
N HIS A 24 2.10 5.82 -7.86
CA HIS A 24 2.41 7.25 -7.81
C HIS A 24 3.93 7.50 -7.86
N ILE A 25 4.68 6.78 -7.03
CA ILE A 25 6.15 6.90 -7.00
C ILE A 25 6.73 6.54 -8.37
N ARG A 26 6.27 5.46 -9.01
CA ARG A 26 6.76 5.03 -10.32
C ARG A 26 6.40 6.02 -11.43
N ILE A 27 5.14 6.53 -11.46
CA ILE A 27 4.70 7.52 -12.44
C ILE A 27 5.47 8.83 -12.27
N LEU A 28 5.61 9.31 -11.03
CA LEU A 28 6.34 10.56 -10.78
C LEU A 28 7.82 10.45 -11.12
N GLY A 29 8.43 9.27 -10.98
CA GLY A 29 9.80 9.02 -11.39
C GLY A 29 10.06 9.37 -12.86
N GLU A 30 9.07 9.22 -13.76
CA GLU A 30 9.20 9.61 -15.17
C GLU A 30 9.31 11.13 -15.39
N PHE A 31 8.90 11.92 -14.42
CA PHE A 31 8.90 13.40 -14.49
C PHE A 31 9.96 14.06 -13.61
N LEU A 32 10.68 13.29 -12.80
CA LEU A 32 11.73 13.83 -11.93
C LEU A 32 13.08 13.87 -12.67
N PRO A 33 13.85 14.98 -12.52
CA PRO A 33 15.12 15.15 -13.24
C PRO A 33 16.20 14.14 -12.88
N SER A 34 16.21 13.62 -11.65
CA SER A 34 17.31 12.80 -11.13
C SER A 34 17.18 11.31 -11.42
N THR A 35 15.97 10.79 -11.60
CA THR A 35 15.80 9.34 -11.78
C THR A 35 14.51 9.02 -12.53
N GLN A 36 14.58 8.08 -13.49
CA GLN A 36 13.38 7.55 -14.15
C GLN A 36 12.58 6.63 -13.22
N ASP A 37 13.21 6.01 -12.22
CA ASP A 37 12.59 5.16 -11.21
C ASP A 37 13.36 5.27 -9.89
N PRO A 38 12.73 5.75 -8.80
CA PRO A 38 13.38 5.85 -7.49
C PRO A 38 13.95 4.53 -6.95
N GLY A 39 13.48 3.40 -7.49
CA GLY A 39 13.94 2.08 -7.10
C GLY A 39 13.06 1.42 -6.03
N ALA A 40 13.04 0.09 -6.06
CA ALA A 40 12.26 -0.70 -5.11
C ALA A 40 12.79 -0.54 -3.68
N THR A 41 14.11 -0.49 -3.52
CA THR A 41 14.79 -0.38 -2.22
C THR A 41 14.46 0.95 -1.53
N PHE A 42 14.60 2.09 -2.22
CA PHE A 42 14.22 3.40 -1.69
C PHE A 42 12.75 3.42 -1.26
N THR A 43 11.86 2.91 -2.10
CA THR A 43 10.42 2.85 -1.82
C THR A 43 10.12 1.98 -0.60
N ALA A 44 10.72 0.80 -0.49
CA ALA A 44 10.50 -0.12 0.62
C ALA A 44 11.01 0.45 1.96
N ILE A 45 12.17 1.12 1.98
CA ILE A 45 12.70 1.78 3.18
C ILE A 45 11.78 2.94 3.58
N MET A 46 11.33 3.75 2.64
CA MET A 46 10.41 4.86 2.90
C MET A 46 9.06 4.38 3.44
N GLN A 47 8.59 3.20 3.05
CA GLN A 47 7.39 2.58 3.61
C GLN A 47 7.52 2.24 5.09
N ILE A 48 8.73 2.01 5.62
CA ILE A 48 8.94 1.86 7.07
C ILE A 48 8.43 3.11 7.81
N GLY A 49 8.65 4.30 7.26
CA GLY A 49 8.14 5.55 7.84
C GLY A 49 6.61 5.55 7.95
N THR A 50 5.90 5.22 6.89
CA THR A 50 4.43 5.13 6.92
C THR A 50 3.96 4.02 7.87
N GLU A 51 4.66 2.90 7.96
CA GLU A 51 4.28 1.83 8.89
C GLU A 51 4.51 2.22 10.35
N MET A 52 5.54 3.01 10.65
CA MET A 52 5.72 3.61 11.98
C MET A 52 4.54 4.51 12.36
N ALA A 53 3.92 5.20 11.40
CA ALA A 53 2.71 5.96 11.64
C ALA A 53 1.53 5.05 12.05
N VAL A 54 1.38 3.88 11.43
CA VAL A 54 0.39 2.86 11.85
C VAL A 54 0.67 2.38 13.26
N LEU A 55 1.92 2.02 13.58
CA LEU A 55 2.31 1.53 14.89
C LEU A 55 1.98 2.55 16.00
N ILE A 56 2.23 3.83 15.75
CA ILE A 56 1.97 4.88 16.72
C ILE A 56 0.46 5.18 16.81
N PHE A 57 -0.23 5.27 15.68
CA PHE A 57 -1.67 5.56 15.66
C PHE A 57 -2.49 4.47 16.35
N PHE A 58 -2.15 3.20 16.11
CA PHE A 58 -2.84 2.04 16.70
C PHE A 58 -2.11 1.44 17.92
N PHE A 59 -1.23 2.20 18.56
CA PHE A 59 -0.35 1.70 19.63
C PHE A 59 -1.08 0.91 20.73
N GLN A 60 -2.20 1.43 21.23
CA GLN A 60 -2.97 0.75 22.28
C GLN A 60 -3.53 -0.58 21.77
N GLN A 61 -4.09 -0.60 20.57
CA GLN A 61 -4.64 -1.81 19.96
C GLN A 61 -3.54 -2.84 19.67
N ILE A 62 -2.37 -2.39 19.19
CA ILE A 62 -1.22 -3.27 18.96
C ILE A 62 -0.70 -3.86 20.26
N LYS A 63 -0.66 -3.08 21.34
CA LYS A 63 -0.30 -3.59 22.67
C LYS A 63 -1.25 -4.69 23.16
N GLU A 64 -2.54 -4.58 22.88
CA GLU A 64 -3.51 -5.63 23.16
C GLU A 64 -3.28 -6.87 22.28
N ILE A 65 -3.02 -6.66 20.98
CA ILE A 65 -2.69 -7.73 20.03
C ILE A 65 -1.43 -8.49 20.47
N MET A 66 -0.39 -7.80 20.93
CA MET A 66 0.88 -8.41 21.38
C MET A 66 0.72 -9.27 22.64
N ARG A 67 -0.31 -9.06 23.44
CA ARG A 67 -0.64 -9.95 24.58
C ARG A 67 -1.16 -11.32 24.13
N GLY A 68 -1.27 -11.52 22.83
CA GLY A 68 -1.81 -12.73 22.22
C GLY A 68 -3.32 -12.65 22.05
N GLY A 69 -3.85 -13.55 21.30
CA GLY A 69 -5.28 -13.64 21.08
C GLY A 69 -5.65 -13.88 19.61
N LYS A 70 -6.95 -13.84 19.35
CA LYS A 70 -7.52 -14.13 18.04
C LYS A 70 -6.96 -13.21 16.95
N LEU A 71 -6.89 -11.90 17.21
CA LEU A 71 -6.49 -10.92 16.21
C LEU A 71 -5.01 -11.05 15.85
N ALA A 72 -4.12 -11.27 16.83
CA ALA A 72 -2.70 -11.52 16.58
C ALA A 72 -2.49 -12.74 15.66
N ARG A 73 -3.15 -13.85 15.99
CA ARG A 73 -3.09 -15.07 15.18
C ARG A 73 -3.60 -14.83 13.75
N LEU A 74 -4.65 -14.07 13.58
CA LEU A 74 -5.23 -13.79 12.25
C LEU A 74 -4.34 -12.86 11.41
N ILE A 75 -3.65 -11.91 12.03
CA ILE A 75 -2.64 -11.08 11.37
C ILE A 75 -1.46 -11.95 10.89
N ILE A 76 -0.95 -12.82 11.75
CA ILE A 76 0.15 -13.74 11.38
C ILE A 76 -0.28 -14.65 10.22
N LEU A 77 -1.42 -15.33 10.34
CA LEU A 77 -1.93 -16.23 9.30
C LEU A 77 -2.19 -15.47 7.98
N GLY A 78 -2.77 -14.28 8.06
CA GLY A 78 -3.03 -13.44 6.88
C GLY A 78 -1.76 -12.86 6.25
N SER A 79 -0.63 -12.82 6.97
CA SER A 79 0.64 -12.38 6.41
C SER A 79 1.39 -13.48 5.67
N ILE A 80 1.09 -14.76 5.92
CA ILE A 80 1.78 -15.90 5.28
C ILE A 80 1.73 -15.82 3.74
N PRO A 81 0.57 -15.60 3.09
CA PRO A 81 0.49 -15.59 1.64
C PRO A 81 1.43 -14.57 0.98
N ILE A 82 1.48 -13.34 1.49
CA ILE A 82 2.31 -12.29 0.89
C ILE A 82 3.80 -12.56 1.10
N PHE A 83 4.21 -13.12 2.25
CA PHE A 83 5.60 -13.52 2.47
C PHE A 83 6.02 -14.66 1.55
N MET A 84 5.19 -15.70 1.41
CA MET A 84 5.47 -16.82 0.52
C MET A 84 5.57 -16.36 -0.94
N LEU A 85 4.57 -15.63 -1.44
CA LEU A 85 4.53 -15.19 -2.82
C LEU A 85 5.57 -14.10 -3.11
N GLY A 86 5.83 -13.21 -2.15
CA GLY A 86 6.87 -12.19 -2.27
C GLY A 86 8.28 -12.79 -2.33
N TYR A 87 8.57 -13.76 -1.46
CA TYR A 87 9.87 -14.43 -1.45
C TYR A 87 10.09 -15.33 -2.69
N LEU A 88 9.12 -16.18 -3.02
CA LEU A 88 9.22 -17.10 -4.15
C LEU A 88 9.16 -16.38 -5.51
N GLY A 89 8.45 -15.26 -5.59
CA GLY A 89 8.23 -14.51 -6.83
C GLY A 89 9.12 -13.27 -6.99
N GLN A 90 10.06 -12.99 -6.08
CA GLN A 90 10.79 -11.71 -6.04
C GLN A 90 11.49 -11.34 -7.36
N GLU A 91 12.18 -12.28 -8.00
CA GLU A 91 12.88 -12.03 -9.27
C GLU A 91 11.89 -11.72 -10.40
N TYR A 92 10.83 -12.53 -10.49
CA TYR A 92 9.80 -12.35 -11.50
C TYR A 92 9.04 -11.03 -11.34
N ILE A 93 8.74 -10.65 -10.09
CA ILE A 93 8.06 -9.38 -9.76
C ILE A 93 8.96 -8.19 -10.13
N ARG A 94 10.24 -8.25 -9.76
CA ARG A 94 11.19 -7.18 -10.06
C ARG A 94 11.41 -6.98 -11.56
N SER A 95 11.44 -8.06 -12.35
CA SER A 95 11.72 -8.00 -13.79
C SER A 95 10.50 -7.69 -14.65
N ASN A 96 9.29 -8.14 -14.26
CA ASN A 96 8.14 -8.13 -15.18
C ASN A 96 7.03 -7.14 -14.78
N PHE A 97 6.94 -6.73 -13.50
CA PHE A 97 5.79 -5.96 -13.03
C PHE A 97 6.02 -4.44 -12.98
N ARG A 98 7.07 -3.92 -13.61
CA ARG A 98 7.37 -2.48 -13.58
C ARG A 98 6.79 -1.70 -14.77
N SER A 99 6.10 -2.35 -15.69
CA SER A 99 5.49 -1.73 -16.86
C SER A 99 4.39 -0.75 -16.47
N LEU A 100 4.44 0.46 -17.03
CA LEU A 100 3.40 1.48 -16.84
C LEU A 100 2.05 1.06 -17.45
N TRP A 101 2.05 0.21 -18.49
CA TRP A 101 0.81 -0.39 -19.02
C TRP A 101 0.11 -1.26 -18.00
N LEU A 102 0.88 -2.10 -17.29
CA LEU A 102 0.34 -2.93 -16.21
C LEU A 102 -0.23 -2.07 -15.08
N ILE A 103 0.52 -1.04 -14.67
CA ILE A 103 0.09 -0.09 -13.63
C ILE A 103 -1.21 0.59 -14.01
N ALA A 104 -1.33 1.08 -15.24
CA ALA A 104 -2.56 1.71 -15.72
C ALA A 104 -3.76 0.76 -15.70
N GLY A 105 -3.57 -0.46 -16.20
CA GLY A 105 -4.60 -1.51 -16.19
C GLY A 105 -5.06 -1.89 -14.78
N THR A 106 -4.11 -2.05 -13.85
CA THR A 106 -4.41 -2.40 -12.45
C THR A 106 -5.04 -1.26 -11.67
N LEU A 107 -4.64 -0.01 -11.92
CA LEU A 107 -5.31 1.17 -11.35
C LEU A 107 -6.79 1.19 -11.71
N ILE A 108 -7.12 0.99 -12.99
CA ILE A 108 -8.49 0.99 -13.48
C ILE A 108 -9.24 -0.24 -12.96
N GLY A 109 -8.71 -1.45 -13.18
CA GLY A 109 -9.40 -2.70 -12.85
C GLY A 109 -9.72 -2.82 -11.35
N PHE A 110 -8.72 -2.57 -10.49
CA PHE A 110 -8.93 -2.57 -9.03
C PHE A 110 -9.72 -1.35 -8.54
N GLY A 111 -9.70 -0.23 -9.28
CA GLY A 111 -10.59 0.89 -9.04
C GLY A 111 -12.06 0.49 -9.19
N ILE A 112 -12.40 -0.12 -10.33
CA ILE A 112 -13.75 -0.63 -10.61
C ILE A 112 -14.16 -1.68 -9.57
N LEU A 113 -13.27 -2.63 -9.26
CA LEU A 113 -13.53 -3.68 -8.27
C LEU A 113 -13.83 -3.09 -6.89
N LEU A 114 -13.00 -2.18 -6.40
CA LEU A 114 -13.21 -1.51 -5.12
C LEU A 114 -14.55 -0.74 -5.10
N GLY A 115 -14.82 0.03 -6.17
CA GLY A 115 -16.07 0.79 -6.29
C GLY A 115 -17.30 -0.11 -6.27
N TYR A 116 -17.28 -1.19 -7.02
CA TYR A 116 -18.35 -2.17 -7.04
C TYR A 116 -18.58 -2.81 -5.66
N LEU A 117 -17.52 -3.28 -5.00
CA LEU A 117 -17.60 -3.93 -3.70
C LEU A 117 -17.97 -2.95 -2.57
N ASP A 118 -17.51 -1.71 -2.64
CA ASP A 118 -17.92 -0.70 -1.66
C ASP A 118 -19.38 -0.29 -1.79
N PHE A 119 -19.91 -0.28 -3.02
CA PHE A 119 -21.32 0.01 -3.28
C PHE A 119 -22.22 -1.16 -2.88
N LYS A 120 -21.89 -2.39 -3.31
CA LYS A 120 -22.70 -3.60 -3.10
C LYS A 120 -22.46 -4.27 -1.74
N GLY A 121 -21.30 -4.03 -1.10
CA GLY A 121 -20.90 -4.72 0.14
C GLY A 121 -21.93 -4.52 1.25
N LYS A 122 -22.35 -5.60 1.89
CA LYS A 122 -23.10 -5.58 3.13
C LYS A 122 -22.31 -4.84 4.21
N LYS A 123 -23.00 -4.30 5.22
CA LYS A 123 -22.39 -3.53 6.31
C LYS A 123 -22.86 -4.11 7.64
N GLU A 124 -22.50 -5.38 7.88
CA GLU A 124 -23.05 -6.15 9.01
C GLU A 124 -21.97 -6.62 9.99
N LYS A 125 -20.69 -6.71 9.49
CA LYS A 125 -19.58 -7.25 10.29
C LYS A 125 -18.69 -6.17 10.86
N THR A 126 -18.29 -6.38 12.12
CA THR A 126 -17.22 -5.67 12.81
C THR A 126 -15.97 -6.57 12.96
N LEU A 127 -14.87 -6.03 13.47
CA LEU A 127 -13.65 -6.83 13.71
C LEU A 127 -13.88 -8.00 14.68
N ASP A 128 -14.85 -7.95 15.57
CA ASP A 128 -15.18 -9.06 16.47
C ASP A 128 -15.66 -10.30 15.72
N ASN A 129 -16.27 -10.10 14.54
CA ASN A 129 -16.72 -11.18 13.66
C ASN A 129 -15.59 -11.81 12.85
N LEU A 130 -14.37 -11.22 12.88
CA LEU A 130 -13.24 -11.72 12.10
C LEU A 130 -12.92 -13.16 12.51
N ASN A 131 -12.76 -14.03 11.53
CA ASN A 131 -12.48 -15.46 11.71
C ASN A 131 -11.28 -15.90 10.84
N THR A 132 -10.85 -17.14 10.99
CA THR A 132 -9.68 -17.67 10.29
C THR A 132 -9.82 -17.62 8.76
N ARG A 133 -11.00 -17.96 8.25
CA ARG A 133 -11.29 -17.90 6.80
C ARG A 133 -11.15 -16.47 6.28
N ASP A 134 -11.79 -15.51 6.96
CA ASP A 134 -11.76 -14.11 6.57
C ASP A 134 -10.32 -13.55 6.64
N GLY A 135 -9.56 -13.89 7.70
CA GLY A 135 -8.15 -13.50 7.83
C GLY A 135 -7.26 -14.02 6.70
N ILE A 136 -7.44 -15.28 6.27
CA ILE A 136 -6.72 -15.85 5.11
C ILE A 136 -7.12 -15.15 3.82
N LEU A 137 -8.42 -14.89 3.60
CA LEU A 137 -8.89 -14.19 2.40
C LEU A 137 -8.34 -12.76 2.32
N TYR A 138 -8.28 -12.05 3.44
CA TYR A 138 -7.60 -10.77 3.51
C TYR A 138 -6.11 -10.87 3.16
N GLY A 139 -5.44 -11.92 3.63
CA GLY A 139 -4.04 -12.19 3.33
C GLY A 139 -3.80 -12.49 1.85
N LEU A 140 -4.66 -13.27 1.21
CA LEU A 140 -4.62 -13.51 -0.23
C LEU A 140 -4.85 -12.20 -1.02
N ALA A 141 -5.81 -11.38 -0.59
CA ALA A 141 -6.03 -10.06 -1.18
C ALA A 141 -4.80 -9.15 -0.98
N GLN A 142 -4.15 -9.19 0.20
CA GLN A 142 -2.91 -8.46 0.45
C GLN A 142 -1.80 -8.85 -0.51
N SER A 143 -1.68 -10.14 -0.85
CA SER A 143 -0.65 -10.62 -1.78
C SER A 143 -0.80 -10.06 -3.20
N MET A 144 -2.01 -9.65 -3.61
CA MET A 144 -2.20 -8.97 -4.89
C MET A 144 -1.47 -7.62 -4.96
N ALA A 145 -1.07 -7.04 -3.83
CA ALA A 145 -0.27 -5.83 -3.77
C ALA A 145 1.16 -6.00 -4.32
N LEU A 146 1.63 -7.23 -4.51
CA LEU A 146 2.88 -7.53 -5.22
C LEU A 146 2.81 -7.08 -6.69
N ILE A 147 1.62 -6.89 -7.22
CA ILE A 147 1.39 -6.34 -8.56
C ILE A 147 1.24 -4.81 -8.42
N PRO A 148 2.15 -4.00 -8.99
CA PRO A 148 2.06 -2.54 -8.93
C PRO A 148 0.75 -1.99 -9.50
N GLY A 149 0.25 -0.94 -8.88
CA GLY A 149 -1.04 -0.34 -9.26
C GLY A 149 -2.27 -0.97 -8.57
N VAL A 150 -2.16 -2.20 -8.06
CA VAL A 150 -3.26 -2.85 -7.31
C VAL A 150 -3.64 -2.07 -6.05
N SER A 151 -2.68 -1.54 -5.31
CA SER A 151 -2.84 -0.96 -3.97
C SER A 151 -3.11 -2.02 -2.89
N ARG A 152 -2.20 -2.14 -1.94
CA ARG A 152 -2.35 -3.04 -0.79
C ARG A 152 -3.62 -2.73 0.02
N SER A 153 -3.76 -1.46 0.43
CA SER A 153 -4.97 -0.99 1.12
C SER A 153 -6.21 -1.17 0.26
N GLY A 154 -6.13 -0.88 -1.05
CA GLY A 154 -7.25 -1.07 -1.98
C GLY A 154 -7.73 -2.51 -2.06
N ALA A 155 -6.83 -3.48 -2.21
CA ALA A 155 -7.17 -4.89 -2.30
C ALA A 155 -7.74 -5.45 -0.99
N THR A 156 -7.12 -5.13 0.14
CA THR A 156 -7.57 -5.61 1.46
C THR A 156 -8.89 -4.97 1.87
N ILE A 157 -9.08 -3.67 1.62
CA ILE A 157 -10.36 -2.98 1.85
C ILE A 157 -11.46 -3.59 0.96
N ALA A 158 -11.18 -3.81 -0.33
CA ALA A 158 -12.13 -4.45 -1.25
C ALA A 158 -12.56 -5.84 -0.74
N MET A 159 -11.61 -6.65 -0.26
CA MET A 159 -11.90 -7.95 0.35
C MET A 159 -12.77 -7.79 1.60
N GLY A 160 -12.46 -6.84 2.48
CA GLY A 160 -13.27 -6.57 3.67
C GLY A 160 -14.71 -6.19 3.31
N ARG A 161 -14.88 -5.35 2.29
CA ARG A 161 -16.20 -4.97 1.78
C ARG A 161 -16.95 -6.16 1.17
N PHE A 162 -16.25 -7.01 0.43
CA PHE A 162 -16.77 -8.25 -0.10
C PHE A 162 -17.28 -9.20 1.00
N LEU A 163 -16.51 -9.32 2.08
CA LEU A 163 -16.84 -10.16 3.23
C LEU A 163 -17.95 -9.58 4.14
N GLY A 164 -18.37 -8.33 3.91
CA GLY A 164 -19.47 -7.68 4.61
C GLY A 164 -19.04 -6.84 5.83
N TYR A 165 -17.77 -6.51 5.97
CA TYR A 165 -17.28 -5.64 7.05
C TYR A 165 -17.66 -4.17 6.83
N HIS A 166 -17.91 -3.42 7.92
CA HIS A 166 -18.00 -1.97 7.87
C HIS A 166 -16.72 -1.37 7.27
N ARG A 167 -16.83 -0.19 6.63
CA ARG A 167 -15.69 0.49 6.00
C ARG A 167 -14.54 0.72 6.98
N GLU A 168 -14.87 1.19 8.18
CA GLU A 168 -13.89 1.46 9.23
C GLU A 168 -13.16 0.18 9.66
N ASP A 169 -13.89 -0.92 9.87
CA ASP A 169 -13.30 -2.20 10.28
C ASP A 169 -12.46 -2.83 9.18
N ALA A 170 -12.92 -2.75 7.93
CA ALA A 170 -12.16 -3.20 6.77
C ALA A 170 -10.84 -2.43 6.62
N LEU A 171 -10.87 -1.11 6.80
CA LEU A 171 -9.70 -0.24 6.76
C LEU A 171 -8.75 -0.53 7.93
N ARG A 172 -9.29 -0.61 9.15
CA ARG A 172 -8.52 -0.88 10.37
C ARG A 172 -7.76 -2.20 10.27
N TYR A 173 -8.44 -3.28 9.89
CA TYR A 173 -7.79 -4.57 9.73
C TYR A 173 -6.76 -4.56 8.58
N SER A 174 -7.03 -3.86 7.49
CA SER A 174 -6.08 -3.65 6.39
C SER A 174 -4.75 -3.06 6.89
N PHE A 175 -4.80 -2.04 7.75
CA PHE A 175 -3.60 -1.41 8.30
C PHE A 175 -2.86 -2.33 9.27
N LEU A 176 -3.56 -2.99 10.18
CA LEU A 176 -2.94 -3.92 11.13
C LEU A 176 -2.31 -5.13 10.42
N LEU A 177 -2.96 -5.65 9.39
CA LEU A 177 -2.45 -6.77 8.58
C LEU A 177 -1.20 -6.39 7.78
N ALA A 178 -1.04 -5.12 7.45
CA ALA A 178 0.12 -4.61 6.72
C ALA A 178 1.41 -4.66 7.53
N ILE A 179 1.34 -4.48 8.85
CA ILE A 179 2.48 -4.30 9.73
C ILE A 179 3.57 -5.36 9.52
N PRO A 180 3.30 -6.67 9.61
CA PRO A 180 4.35 -7.66 9.42
C PRO A 180 4.96 -7.63 8.02
N ALA A 181 4.14 -7.47 6.99
CA ALA A 181 4.59 -7.50 5.60
C ALA A 181 5.51 -6.32 5.27
N VAL A 182 5.13 -5.10 5.65
CA VAL A 182 5.89 -3.87 5.32
C VAL A 182 7.15 -3.78 6.16
N LEU A 183 7.08 -4.07 7.47
CA LEU A 183 8.28 -4.09 8.30
C LEU A 183 9.25 -5.17 7.84
N GLY A 184 8.74 -6.34 7.45
CA GLY A 184 9.58 -7.43 6.94
C GLY A 184 10.26 -7.08 5.62
N SER A 185 9.52 -6.57 4.64
CA SER A 185 10.09 -6.16 3.35
C SER A 185 11.03 -4.95 3.48
N GLY A 186 10.66 -3.95 4.28
CA GLY A 186 11.49 -2.78 4.52
C GLY A 186 12.79 -3.13 5.23
N ALA A 187 12.76 -4.01 6.23
CA ALA A 187 13.96 -4.47 6.93
C ALA A 187 14.88 -5.28 5.99
N TYR A 188 14.29 -6.14 5.15
CA TYR A 188 15.04 -6.91 4.15
C TYR A 188 15.76 -6.00 3.15
N GLU A 189 15.06 -5.04 2.57
CA GLU A 189 15.64 -4.09 1.60
C GLU A 189 16.66 -3.16 2.26
N LEU A 190 16.43 -2.73 3.50
CA LEU A 190 17.41 -1.95 4.26
C LEU A 190 18.70 -2.73 4.47
N PHE A 191 18.60 -4.01 4.87
CA PHE A 191 19.77 -4.87 5.06
C PHE A 191 20.54 -5.07 3.76
N ASN A 192 19.86 -5.34 2.66
CA ASN A 192 20.47 -5.50 1.35
C ASN A 192 21.16 -4.21 0.87
N SER A 193 20.55 -3.05 1.11
CA SER A 193 21.12 -1.75 0.70
C SER A 193 22.43 -1.38 1.41
N LEU A 194 22.66 -1.96 2.59
CA LEU A 194 23.94 -1.80 3.30
C LEU A 194 25.07 -2.61 2.66
N SER A 195 24.73 -3.73 2.01
CA SER A 195 25.70 -4.63 1.38
C SER A 195 25.98 -4.26 -0.08
N GLU A 196 24.96 -3.83 -0.81
CA GLU A 196 25.05 -3.39 -2.21
C GLU A 196 24.30 -2.06 -2.39
N PRO A 197 24.99 -0.91 -2.40
CA PRO A 197 24.36 0.39 -2.58
C PRO A 197 23.83 0.54 -4.02
N THR A 198 22.62 0.10 -4.25
CA THR A 198 21.88 0.24 -5.53
C THR A 198 20.89 1.40 -5.52
N ASN A 199 20.97 2.27 -4.51
CA ASN A 199 20.02 3.35 -4.33
C ASN A 199 20.35 4.58 -5.17
N ASN A 200 19.37 5.10 -5.90
CA ASN A 200 19.45 6.38 -6.59
C ASN A 200 19.51 7.58 -5.62
N PHE A 201 19.18 7.36 -4.35
CA PHE A 201 19.20 8.34 -3.27
C PHE A 201 20.19 7.93 -2.18
N SER A 202 20.91 8.91 -1.64
CA SER A 202 21.81 8.71 -0.50
C SER A 202 21.05 8.32 0.78
N LEU A 203 21.75 7.75 1.76
CA LEU A 203 21.15 7.41 3.05
C LEU A 203 20.50 8.63 3.75
N PRO A 204 21.11 9.84 3.80
CA PRO A 204 20.45 11.01 4.37
C PRO A 204 19.17 11.41 3.63
N GLU A 205 19.14 11.27 2.31
CA GLU A 205 17.95 11.56 1.50
C GLU A 205 16.85 10.56 1.75
N THR A 206 17.18 9.27 1.80
CA THR A 206 16.24 8.20 2.15
C THR A 206 15.68 8.38 3.56
N PHE A 207 16.52 8.76 4.52
CA PHE A 207 16.06 9.03 5.88
C PHE A 207 15.13 10.24 5.95
N ALA A 208 15.44 11.33 5.26
CA ALA A 208 14.57 12.50 5.18
C ALA A 208 13.21 12.18 4.55
N ALA A 209 13.21 11.40 3.47
CA ALA A 209 11.99 10.92 2.83
C ALA A 209 11.15 10.04 3.78
N THR A 210 11.80 9.15 4.52
CA THR A 210 11.15 8.24 5.49
C THR A 210 10.48 8.99 6.62
N ILE A 211 11.17 10.00 7.21
CA ILE A 211 10.57 10.86 8.25
C ILE A 211 9.40 11.65 7.68
N THR A 212 9.54 12.20 6.48
CA THR A 212 8.47 12.95 5.82
C THR A 212 7.25 12.06 5.57
N ALA A 213 7.47 10.85 5.06
CA ALA A 213 6.42 9.86 4.84
C ALA A 213 5.71 9.46 6.15
N PHE A 214 6.47 9.35 7.25
CA PHE A 214 5.91 9.13 8.59
C PHE A 214 4.96 10.26 9.02
N LEU A 215 5.43 11.51 8.98
CA LEU A 215 4.66 12.66 9.46
C LEU A 215 3.38 12.87 8.65
N VAL A 216 3.49 12.83 7.32
CA VAL A 216 2.36 12.97 6.41
C VAL A 216 1.42 11.78 6.55
N GLY A 217 1.97 10.57 6.60
CA GLY A 217 1.20 9.33 6.76
C GLY A 217 0.37 9.31 8.04
N TYR A 218 0.92 9.77 9.16
CA TYR A 218 0.19 9.85 10.42
C TYR A 218 -1.03 10.78 10.31
N ALA A 219 -0.86 11.94 9.68
CA ALA A 219 -1.98 12.86 9.45
C ALA A 219 -3.06 12.25 8.54
N VAL A 220 -2.62 11.52 7.49
CA VAL A 220 -3.53 10.85 6.55
C VAL A 220 -4.30 9.72 7.22
N ILE A 221 -3.66 8.88 8.04
CA ILE A 221 -4.38 7.82 8.79
C ILE A 221 -5.46 8.45 9.66
N ALA A 222 -5.10 9.47 10.45
CA ALA A 222 -6.04 10.13 11.37
C ALA A 222 -7.25 10.72 10.63
N TRP A 223 -7.00 11.34 9.47
CA TRP A 223 -8.06 11.88 8.62
C TRP A 223 -8.89 10.76 7.98
N LEU A 224 -8.26 9.75 7.40
CA LEU A 224 -8.94 8.69 6.65
C LEU A 224 -9.86 7.84 7.55
N MET A 225 -9.42 7.53 8.78
CA MET A 225 -10.23 6.81 9.77
C MET A 225 -11.52 7.56 10.10
N LYS A 226 -11.48 8.90 10.19
CA LYS A 226 -12.68 9.72 10.37
C LYS A 226 -13.53 9.80 9.10
N PHE A 227 -12.88 9.93 7.95
CA PHE A 227 -13.55 10.05 6.65
C PHE A 227 -14.45 8.85 6.34
N VAL A 228 -13.93 7.63 6.52
CA VAL A 228 -14.67 6.40 6.15
C VAL A 228 -15.84 6.07 7.07
N GLN A 229 -15.95 6.71 8.24
CA GLN A 229 -17.12 6.55 9.12
C GLN A 229 -18.40 7.07 8.47
N THR A 230 -18.30 8.11 7.66
CA THR A 230 -19.45 8.76 7.03
C THR A 230 -19.42 8.76 5.51
N LYS A 231 -18.27 8.57 4.90
CA LYS A 231 -18.07 8.66 3.44
C LYS A 231 -17.69 7.31 2.83
N SER A 232 -17.93 7.18 1.52
CA SER A 232 -17.55 6.00 0.74
C SER A 232 -16.11 6.12 0.21
N PHE A 233 -15.56 5.01 -0.29
CA PHE A 233 -14.28 5.02 -1.00
C PHE A 233 -14.38 5.57 -2.44
N MET A 234 -15.57 5.99 -2.88
CA MET A 234 -15.82 6.45 -4.26
C MET A 234 -14.89 7.57 -4.75
N PRO A 235 -14.52 8.60 -3.96
CA PRO A 235 -13.56 9.61 -4.43
C PRO A 235 -12.21 9.01 -4.84
N PHE A 236 -11.73 8.01 -4.09
CA PHE A 236 -10.47 7.31 -4.41
C PHE A 236 -10.61 6.40 -5.62
N VAL A 237 -11.78 5.80 -5.80
CA VAL A 237 -12.11 4.99 -6.99
C VAL A 237 -12.06 5.85 -8.24
N ILE A 238 -12.75 7.00 -8.23
CA ILE A 238 -12.76 7.93 -9.36
C ILE A 238 -11.34 8.42 -9.67
N TYR A 239 -10.60 8.83 -8.62
CA TYR A 239 -9.23 9.30 -8.76
C TYR A 239 -8.32 8.27 -9.45
N ARG A 240 -8.30 7.01 -8.97
CA ARG A 240 -7.39 6.00 -9.53
C ARG A 240 -7.78 5.57 -10.95
N ILE A 241 -9.08 5.55 -11.28
CA ILE A 241 -9.54 5.29 -12.65
C ILE A 241 -9.11 6.44 -13.57
N ALA A 242 -9.29 7.69 -13.14
CA ALA A 242 -8.85 8.86 -13.90
C ALA A 242 -7.32 8.88 -14.09
N LEU A 243 -6.54 8.56 -13.05
CA LEU A 243 -5.09 8.46 -13.14
C LEU A 243 -4.66 7.34 -14.10
N GLY A 244 -5.28 6.17 -14.02
CA GLY A 244 -5.01 5.07 -14.94
C GLY A 244 -5.36 5.40 -16.38
N ALA A 245 -6.49 6.08 -16.63
CA ALA A 245 -6.88 6.54 -17.96
C ALA A 245 -5.92 7.62 -18.51
N LEU A 246 -5.50 8.57 -17.67
CA LEU A 246 -4.48 9.56 -18.02
C LEU A 246 -3.16 8.88 -18.39
N LEU A 247 -2.72 7.89 -17.59
CA LEU A 247 -1.50 7.14 -17.85
C LEU A 247 -1.57 6.40 -19.19
N LEU A 248 -2.70 5.76 -19.51
CA LEU A 248 -2.92 5.14 -20.81
C LEU A 248 -2.83 6.17 -21.95
N ALA A 249 -3.42 7.35 -21.79
CA ALA A 249 -3.35 8.41 -22.79
C ALA A 249 -1.91 8.89 -23.04
N LEU A 250 -1.12 9.07 -21.97
CA LEU A 250 0.29 9.47 -22.07
C LEU A 250 1.16 8.40 -22.74
N LEU A 251 0.91 7.13 -22.46
CA LEU A 251 1.61 5.99 -23.09
C LEU A 251 1.24 5.85 -24.56
N THR A 252 -0.05 5.95 -24.90
CA THR A 252 -0.52 5.84 -26.30
C THR A 252 -0.09 7.01 -27.18
N SER A 253 0.06 8.22 -26.59
CA SER A 253 0.59 9.40 -27.30
C SER A 253 2.11 9.39 -27.47
N GLY A 254 2.82 8.46 -26.83
CA GLY A 254 4.29 8.42 -26.83
C GLY A 254 4.95 9.53 -26.00
N THR A 255 4.18 10.22 -25.14
CA THR A 255 4.70 11.28 -24.24
C THR A 255 5.61 10.70 -23.16
N ILE A 256 5.32 9.47 -22.71
CA ILE A 256 6.15 8.69 -21.78
C ILE A 256 6.37 7.30 -22.36
N SER A 257 7.52 6.68 -22.04
CA SER A 257 7.85 5.31 -22.43
C SER A 257 7.45 4.30 -21.34
N ALA A 258 7.07 3.09 -21.74
CA ALA A 258 6.64 2.01 -20.82
C ALA A 258 7.82 1.31 -20.13
#